data_45b94430f145066a3cbb9ddd47a88b4b
#
_entry.id   45b94430f145066a3cbb9ddd47a88b4b
#
_cell.length_a   1.000
_cell.length_b   1.000
_cell.length_c   1.000
_cell.angle_alpha   90.00
_cell.angle_beta   90.00
_cell.angle_gamma   90.00
#
_symmetry.space_group_name_H-M   'P 1'
#
loop_
_entity.id
_entity.type
_entity.pdbx_description
1 polymer ?
#
loop_
_entity_poly.entity_id
_entity_poly.type
_entity_poly.pdbx_seq_one_letter_code
_entity_poly.pdbx_strand_id
1 'polypeptide(L)'
;MLAAEREDWIASFRDSDQLMPLYDRSGARTTYAELLAAAPRDSADRVTESKMAAAYDRTFAAVAELKRQIDATSLDVLIIAGDDQHELFHDTMMPALAIYYGKTIRNAAQQDVPHENWYGRAQMQRLEPERDAHYPVHANLALHFIEGLVARDFDVCAVGGLTAEQHEGHAYSYIHRTYLEGRHLPVVPLLLNTYYPPNQVTPQRCVQFGRHLRELIASYPEDLRVGIIASGGLSHFVVDEELDLGVITALKTKNLDHLARLDPKRLQAGSSEIRGWIVAAAAATDLDLQWLEYIPAYRTPALTGIGMAFARWS
;
A
#
# COMPACT_ATOMS: atom_id res chain seq x y z
N MET A 1 1.70 10.39 3.66
CA MET A 1 3.05 10.99 3.64
C MET A 1 3.58 11.22 2.22
N LEU A 2 3.44 10.27 1.29
CA LEU A 2 4.02 10.40 -0.06
C LEU A 2 3.39 11.51 -0.92
N ALA A 3 2.20 12.00 -0.57
CA ALA A 3 1.56 13.14 -1.21
C ALA A 3 1.70 14.46 -0.40
N ALA A 4 2.54 14.50 0.64
CA ALA A 4 2.78 15.66 1.45
C ALA A 4 4.10 16.33 1.05
N GLU A 5 4.18 17.66 1.24
CA GLU A 5 5.34 18.43 0.89
C GLU A 5 6.48 18.27 1.91
N ARG A 6 7.68 18.71 1.56
CA ARG A 6 8.87 18.59 2.40
C ARG A 6 8.71 19.32 3.74
N GLU A 7 8.11 20.49 3.73
CA GLU A 7 7.80 21.30 4.89
C GLU A 7 6.85 20.60 5.85
N ASP A 8 5.87 19.85 5.31
CA ASP A 8 4.96 19.05 6.12
C ASP A 8 5.68 17.94 6.89
N TRP A 9 6.67 17.29 6.25
CA TRP A 9 7.49 16.27 6.92
C TRP A 9 8.30 16.83 8.08
N ILE A 10 8.80 18.03 7.93
CA ILE A 10 9.67 18.65 8.91
C ILE A 10 8.86 19.26 10.08
N ALA A 11 7.70 19.86 9.80
CA ALA A 11 6.96 20.66 10.77
C ALA A 11 5.56 20.10 11.11
N SER A 12 4.72 19.84 10.10
CA SER A 12 3.26 19.68 10.30
C SER A 12 2.87 18.31 10.87
N PHE A 13 3.66 17.27 10.66
CA PHE A 13 3.30 15.91 11.08
C PHE A 13 3.29 15.73 12.59
N ARG A 14 4.13 16.46 13.33
CA ARG A 14 4.27 16.32 14.79
C ARG A 14 2.96 16.53 15.53
N ASP A 15 2.16 17.51 15.09
CA ASP A 15 0.90 17.85 15.75
C ASP A 15 -0.19 16.82 15.48
N SER A 16 -0.15 16.19 14.31
CA SER A 16 -1.14 15.21 13.88
C SER A 16 -0.96 13.85 14.55
N ASP A 17 0.28 13.45 14.84
CA ASP A 17 0.59 12.10 15.34
C ASP A 17 -0.03 11.81 16.70
N GLN A 18 -0.24 12.83 17.52
CA GLN A 18 -0.88 12.69 18.83
C GLN A 18 -2.37 12.29 18.71
N LEU A 19 -2.99 12.53 17.57
CA LEU A 19 -4.40 12.27 17.30
C LEU A 19 -4.65 10.94 16.57
N MET A 20 -3.58 10.25 16.13
CA MET A 20 -3.68 9.01 15.36
C MET A 20 -3.99 7.80 16.26
N PRO A 21 -4.61 6.74 15.72
CA PRO A 21 -4.78 5.46 16.43
C PRO A 21 -3.42 4.76 16.53
N LEU A 22 -2.75 4.94 17.66
CA LEU A 22 -1.42 4.39 17.90
C LEU A 22 -1.51 2.99 18.51
N TYR A 23 -0.64 2.10 18.03
CA TYR A 23 -0.44 0.76 18.56
C TYR A 23 1.04 0.56 18.88
N ASP A 24 1.33 -0.08 19.99
CA ASP A 24 2.69 -0.46 20.34
C ASP A 24 3.19 -1.67 19.54
N ARG A 25 4.42 -2.08 19.77
CA ARG A 25 5.04 -3.24 19.07
C ARG A 25 4.37 -4.59 19.38
N SER A 26 3.57 -4.68 20.45
CA SER A 26 2.77 -5.86 20.76
C SER A 26 1.43 -5.89 20.03
N GLY A 27 1.05 -4.79 19.37
CA GLY A 27 -0.25 -4.56 18.76
C GLY A 27 -1.32 -4.12 19.76
N ALA A 28 -0.93 -3.72 20.96
CA ALA A 28 -1.85 -3.14 21.94
C ALA A 28 -2.02 -1.63 21.64
N ARG A 29 -3.29 -1.16 21.79
CA ARG A 29 -3.58 0.26 21.64
C ARG A 29 -2.85 1.06 22.72
N THR A 30 -2.26 2.16 22.35
CA THR A 30 -1.44 3.01 23.23
C THR A 30 -1.68 4.49 22.93
N THR A 31 -1.06 5.34 23.71
CA THR A 31 -1.11 6.80 23.56
C THR A 31 0.25 7.33 23.16
N TYR A 32 0.28 8.54 22.60
CA TYR A 32 1.52 9.24 22.29
C TYR A 32 2.40 9.43 23.52
N ALA A 33 1.79 9.76 24.67
CA ALA A 33 2.51 9.98 25.94
C ALA A 33 3.18 8.69 26.44
N GLU A 34 2.50 7.55 26.34
CA GLU A 34 3.06 6.24 26.71
C GLU A 34 4.23 5.86 25.79
N LEU A 35 4.08 6.04 24.47
CA LEU A 35 5.15 5.82 23.51
C LEU A 35 6.37 6.71 23.78
N LEU A 36 6.14 8.00 24.06
CA LEU A 36 7.22 8.95 24.39
C LEU A 36 7.94 8.56 25.68
N ALA A 37 7.19 8.12 26.69
CA ALA A 37 7.78 7.67 27.98
C ALA A 37 8.60 6.37 27.81
N ALA A 38 8.21 5.51 26.88
CA ALA A 38 8.90 4.25 26.57
C ALA A 38 10.04 4.42 25.54
N ALA A 39 10.15 5.59 24.90
CA ALA A 39 11.11 5.84 23.84
C ALA A 39 12.55 5.81 24.36
N PRO A 40 13.54 5.35 23.54
CA PRO A 40 14.94 5.42 23.87
C PRO A 40 15.41 6.87 24.17
N ARG A 41 16.39 7.03 25.01
CA ARG A 41 16.91 8.38 25.39
C ARG A 41 17.42 9.18 24.19
N ASP A 42 17.89 8.50 23.16
CA ASP A 42 18.41 9.08 21.91
C ASP A 42 17.33 9.32 20.84
N SER A 43 16.05 9.05 21.15
CA SER A 43 14.96 9.16 20.17
C SER A 43 14.80 10.57 19.59
N ALA A 44 15.06 11.60 20.39
CA ALA A 44 15.04 12.99 19.91
C ALA A 44 16.10 13.25 18.81
N ASP A 45 17.24 12.56 18.89
CA ASP A 45 18.29 12.69 17.88
C ASP A 45 17.90 12.05 16.52
N ARG A 46 16.92 11.16 16.53
CA ARG A 46 16.41 10.50 15.31
C ARG A 46 15.49 11.39 14.48
N VAL A 47 14.95 12.45 15.09
CA VAL A 47 13.94 13.34 14.50
C VAL A 47 14.40 14.79 14.42
N THR A 48 15.69 14.99 14.23
CA THR A 48 16.21 16.33 13.92
C THR A 48 15.72 16.75 12.52
N GLU A 49 15.57 18.04 12.30
CA GLU A 49 15.14 18.59 11.02
C GLU A 49 15.97 18.05 9.85
N SER A 50 17.29 17.99 10.00
CA SER A 50 18.18 17.46 8.96
C SER A 50 17.93 15.97 8.67
N LYS A 51 17.62 15.15 9.67
CA LYS A 51 17.31 13.72 9.47
C LYS A 51 15.95 13.49 8.83
N MET A 52 14.94 14.28 9.21
CA MET A 52 13.63 14.24 8.56
C MET A 52 13.71 14.70 7.10
N ALA A 53 14.46 15.77 6.83
CA ALA A 53 14.73 16.23 5.48
C ALA A 53 15.46 15.16 4.65
N ALA A 54 16.48 14.52 5.20
CA ALA A 54 17.20 13.44 4.54
C ALA A 54 16.30 12.21 4.27
N ALA A 55 15.38 11.88 5.19
CA ALA A 55 14.40 10.81 4.99
C ALA A 55 13.43 11.15 3.85
N TYR A 56 12.97 12.39 3.76
CA TYR A 56 12.18 12.90 2.65
C TYR A 56 12.94 12.73 1.33
N ASP A 57 14.14 13.29 1.23
CA ASP A 57 14.93 13.29 0.00
C ASP A 57 15.21 11.85 -0.48
N ARG A 58 15.55 10.92 0.43
CA ARG A 58 15.72 9.49 0.12
C ARG A 58 14.43 8.83 -0.34
N THR A 59 13.32 9.13 0.30
CA THR A 59 12.00 8.58 -0.06
C THR A 59 11.61 8.97 -1.48
N PHE A 60 11.74 10.26 -1.82
CA PHE A 60 11.38 10.72 -3.17
C PHE A 60 12.40 10.30 -4.24
N ALA A 61 13.66 10.11 -3.88
CA ALA A 61 14.63 9.46 -4.76
C ALA A 61 14.24 8.01 -5.06
N ALA A 62 13.74 7.26 -4.06
CA ALA A 62 13.26 5.89 -4.25
C ALA A 62 11.96 5.84 -5.07
N VAL A 63 11.04 6.79 -4.88
CA VAL A 63 9.84 6.95 -5.73
C VAL A 63 10.24 7.18 -7.19
N ALA A 64 11.17 8.11 -7.44
CA ALA A 64 11.65 8.41 -8.79
C ALA A 64 12.35 7.20 -9.43
N GLU A 65 13.15 6.46 -8.67
CA GLU A 65 13.80 5.23 -9.13
C GLU A 65 12.78 4.15 -9.49
N LEU A 66 11.77 3.91 -8.64
CA LEU A 66 10.73 2.93 -8.94
C LEU A 66 9.92 3.32 -10.20
N LYS A 67 9.59 4.63 -10.35
CA LYS A 67 8.95 5.14 -11.58
C LYS A 67 9.80 4.84 -12.79
N ARG A 68 11.10 5.18 -12.75
CA ARG A 68 12.03 4.92 -13.84
C ARG A 68 12.10 3.43 -14.21
N GLN A 69 12.06 2.54 -13.21
CA GLN A 69 12.07 1.09 -13.44
C GLN A 69 10.76 0.60 -14.07
N ILE A 70 9.62 1.12 -13.65
CA ILE A 70 8.31 0.83 -14.25
C ILE A 70 8.28 1.32 -15.71
N ASP A 71 8.79 2.54 -15.97
CA ASP A 71 8.85 3.12 -17.31
C ASP A 71 9.76 2.33 -18.26
N ALA A 72 10.85 1.74 -17.73
CA ALA A 72 11.76 0.89 -18.49
C ALA A 72 11.20 -0.51 -18.76
N THR A 73 10.12 -0.90 -18.10
CA THR A 73 9.48 -2.22 -18.26
C THR A 73 8.30 -2.10 -19.20
N SER A 74 8.30 -2.89 -20.26
CA SER A 74 7.19 -2.90 -21.24
C SER A 74 6.07 -3.80 -20.73
N LEU A 75 5.32 -3.36 -19.70
CA LEU A 75 4.16 -4.07 -19.16
C LEU A 75 2.96 -3.96 -20.09
N ASP A 76 2.17 -5.03 -20.18
CA ASP A 76 0.87 -5.08 -20.85
C ASP A 76 -0.27 -4.83 -19.85
N VAL A 77 -0.06 -5.16 -18.56
CA VAL A 77 -1.00 -4.94 -17.47
C VAL A 77 -0.28 -4.82 -16.12
N LEU A 78 -0.84 -4.00 -15.21
CA LEU A 78 -0.36 -3.87 -13.84
C LEU A 78 -1.44 -4.27 -12.83
N ILE A 79 -1.19 -5.30 -12.05
CA ILE A 79 -2.01 -5.66 -10.89
C ILE A 79 -1.63 -4.74 -9.73
N ILE A 80 -2.62 -4.09 -9.11
CA ILE A 80 -2.41 -3.23 -7.95
C ILE A 80 -3.07 -3.86 -6.74
N ALA A 81 -2.27 -4.38 -5.81
CA ALA A 81 -2.74 -4.87 -4.52
C ALA A 81 -2.72 -3.72 -3.50
N GLY A 82 -3.89 -3.27 -3.10
CA GLY A 82 -4.08 -2.16 -2.19
C GLY A 82 -5.17 -2.43 -1.17
N ASP A 83 -5.25 -1.58 -0.17
CA ASP A 83 -6.31 -1.58 0.82
C ASP A 83 -7.41 -0.57 0.45
N ASP A 84 -8.51 -0.64 1.20
CA ASP A 84 -9.60 0.33 1.15
C ASP A 84 -9.81 0.90 2.56
N GLN A 85 -9.81 2.20 2.68
CA GLN A 85 -10.01 2.91 3.94
C GLN A 85 -11.38 3.61 4.00
N HIS A 86 -12.45 2.84 3.79
CA HIS A 86 -13.82 3.32 3.66
C HIS A 86 -14.07 4.24 2.46
N GLU A 87 -13.30 4.06 1.41
CA GLU A 87 -13.44 4.82 0.17
C GLU A 87 -14.47 4.18 -0.78
N LEU A 88 -14.44 2.85 -0.89
CA LEU A 88 -15.37 2.07 -1.72
C LEU A 88 -16.31 1.23 -0.86
N PHE A 89 -15.81 0.65 0.24
CA PHE A 89 -16.56 -0.22 1.13
C PHE A 89 -16.67 0.41 2.51
N HIS A 90 -17.78 0.16 3.19
CA HIS A 90 -18.08 0.70 4.51
C HIS A 90 -18.50 -0.43 5.46
N ASP A 91 -18.71 -0.11 6.73
CA ASP A 91 -19.09 -1.08 7.79
C ASP A 91 -20.36 -1.88 7.47
N THR A 92 -21.22 -1.37 6.59
CA THR A 92 -22.40 -2.09 6.11
C THR A 92 -22.09 -3.25 5.17
N MET A 93 -20.94 -3.21 4.49
CA MET A 93 -20.47 -4.25 3.58
C MET A 93 -18.95 -4.06 3.35
N MET A 94 -18.15 -4.81 4.08
CA MET A 94 -16.68 -4.82 3.93
C MET A 94 -16.21 -6.21 3.50
N PRO A 95 -15.88 -6.43 2.23
CA PRO A 95 -15.33 -7.70 1.76
C PRO A 95 -13.91 -7.91 2.29
N ALA A 96 -13.53 -9.14 2.63
CA ALA A 96 -12.14 -9.45 2.98
C ALA A 96 -11.19 -9.29 1.77
N LEU A 97 -11.66 -9.71 0.60
CA LEU A 97 -10.97 -9.60 -0.69
C LEU A 97 -11.98 -9.19 -1.77
N ALA A 98 -11.59 -8.24 -2.62
CA ALA A 98 -12.38 -7.90 -3.79
C ALA A 98 -11.49 -7.70 -5.02
N ILE A 99 -12.05 -7.96 -6.20
CA ILE A 99 -11.40 -7.72 -7.49
C ILE A 99 -12.33 -6.88 -8.36
N TYR A 100 -11.81 -5.75 -8.82
CA TYR A 100 -12.55 -4.88 -9.73
C TYR A 100 -12.37 -5.36 -11.17
N TYR A 101 -13.50 -5.58 -11.89
CA TYR A 101 -13.51 -6.05 -13.27
C TYR A 101 -14.33 -5.18 -14.23
N GLY A 102 -14.64 -3.93 -13.83
CA GLY A 102 -15.20 -2.94 -14.75
C GLY A 102 -14.25 -2.65 -15.92
N LYS A 103 -14.74 -2.05 -16.99
CA LYS A 103 -13.89 -1.71 -18.15
C LYS A 103 -12.90 -0.58 -17.86
N THR A 104 -13.30 0.34 -17.02
CA THR A 104 -12.48 1.48 -16.55
C THR A 104 -12.76 1.71 -15.08
N ILE A 105 -11.79 2.32 -14.39
CA ILE A 105 -11.98 2.83 -13.03
C ILE A 105 -11.82 4.34 -13.03
N ARG A 106 -12.74 5.04 -12.34
CA ARG A 106 -12.75 6.50 -12.28
C ARG A 106 -11.82 7.01 -11.19
N ASN A 107 -10.95 7.96 -11.50
CA ASN A 107 -10.34 8.87 -10.53
C ASN A 107 -11.06 10.22 -10.63
N ALA A 108 -11.51 10.73 -9.50
CA ALA A 108 -12.28 11.99 -9.47
C ALA A 108 -11.38 13.22 -9.63
N ALA A 109 -11.94 14.30 -10.18
CA ALA A 109 -11.30 15.60 -10.16
C ALA A 109 -11.16 16.14 -8.74
N GLN A 110 -10.12 16.94 -8.52
CA GLN A 110 -9.97 17.72 -7.29
C GLN A 110 -11.17 18.66 -7.13
N GLN A 111 -11.64 18.77 -5.89
CA GLN A 111 -12.65 19.76 -5.56
C GLN A 111 -11.95 21.06 -5.16
N ASP A 112 -12.48 22.18 -5.61
CA ASP A 112 -12.01 23.51 -5.24
C ASP A 112 -12.47 23.86 -3.80
N VAL A 113 -12.00 23.07 -2.84
CA VAL A 113 -12.25 23.25 -1.42
C VAL A 113 -10.93 23.55 -0.73
N PRO A 114 -10.79 24.69 -0.04
CA PRO A 114 -9.58 25.00 0.69
C PRO A 114 -9.28 23.94 1.76
N HIS A 115 -8.09 23.38 1.73
CA HIS A 115 -7.61 22.46 2.74
C HIS A 115 -6.56 23.15 3.61
N GLU A 116 -6.94 23.49 4.83
CA GLU A 116 -6.06 24.22 5.76
C GLU A 116 -4.93 23.37 6.33
N ASN A 117 -5.13 22.03 6.40
CA ASN A 117 -4.13 21.11 6.94
C ASN A 117 -3.45 20.28 5.84
N TRP A 118 -2.25 19.79 6.16
CA TRP A 118 -1.45 18.98 5.26
C TRP A 118 -2.16 17.71 4.78
N TYR A 119 -2.96 17.09 5.63
CA TYR A 119 -3.67 15.85 5.29
C TYR A 119 -4.71 16.06 4.19
N GLY A 120 -5.50 17.12 4.31
CA GLY A 120 -6.46 17.48 3.26
C GLY A 120 -5.77 17.79 1.92
N ARG A 121 -4.66 18.56 1.94
CA ARG A 121 -3.86 18.81 0.73
C ARG A 121 -3.35 17.53 0.11
N ALA A 122 -2.77 16.63 0.93
CA ALA A 122 -2.26 15.33 0.46
C ALA A 122 -3.37 14.44 -0.13
N GLN A 123 -4.59 14.48 0.44
CA GLN A 123 -5.74 13.76 -0.11
C GLN A 123 -6.13 14.30 -1.49
N MET A 124 -6.01 15.60 -1.72
CA MET A 124 -6.33 16.19 -3.03
C MET A 124 -5.29 15.84 -4.10
N GLN A 125 -4.00 15.75 -3.74
CA GLN A 125 -2.93 15.46 -4.72
C GLN A 125 -3.07 14.10 -5.42
N ARG A 126 -3.76 13.13 -4.82
CA ARG A 126 -4.05 11.84 -5.44
C ARG A 126 -5.18 11.88 -6.48
N LEU A 127 -5.94 12.96 -6.51
CA LEU A 127 -7.04 13.15 -7.44
C LEU A 127 -6.57 13.86 -8.72
N GLU A 128 -7.40 13.82 -9.75
CA GLU A 128 -7.10 14.50 -11.02
C GLU A 128 -7.18 16.03 -10.88
N PRO A 129 -6.26 16.79 -11.47
CA PRO A 129 -6.21 18.24 -11.23
C PRO A 129 -7.44 19.00 -11.77
N GLU A 130 -7.96 18.64 -12.94
CA GLU A 130 -8.95 19.46 -13.64
C GLU A 130 -10.29 18.75 -13.89
N ARG A 131 -10.25 17.46 -14.21
CA ARG A 131 -11.43 16.68 -14.60
C ARG A 131 -11.25 15.23 -14.27
N ASP A 132 -12.35 14.50 -14.08
CA ASP A 132 -12.34 13.05 -13.89
C ASP A 132 -11.53 12.36 -15.00
N ALA A 133 -10.70 11.41 -14.61
CA ALA A 133 -10.07 10.46 -15.51
C ALA A 133 -10.69 9.07 -15.37
N HIS A 134 -10.66 8.30 -16.44
CA HIS A 134 -11.10 6.92 -16.48
C HIS A 134 -9.94 6.05 -16.96
N TYR A 135 -9.30 5.35 -16.02
CA TYR A 135 -8.17 4.50 -16.29
C TYR A 135 -8.62 3.14 -16.80
N PRO A 136 -7.96 2.57 -17.83
CA PRO A 136 -8.35 1.28 -18.39
C PRO A 136 -8.13 0.15 -17.37
N VAL A 137 -9.05 -0.81 -17.33
CA VAL A 137 -8.93 -2.03 -16.54
C VAL A 137 -8.89 -3.23 -17.45
N HIS A 138 -8.01 -4.18 -17.15
CA HIS A 138 -7.96 -5.45 -17.90
C HIS A 138 -9.04 -6.40 -17.39
N ALA A 139 -10.28 -6.12 -17.78
CA ALA A 139 -11.47 -6.79 -17.27
C ALA A 139 -11.44 -8.32 -17.46
N ASN A 140 -10.93 -8.82 -18.61
CA ASN A 140 -10.85 -10.26 -18.89
C ASN A 140 -9.88 -10.97 -17.94
N LEU A 141 -8.72 -10.37 -17.65
CA LEU A 141 -7.77 -10.93 -16.68
C LEU A 141 -8.34 -10.89 -15.26
N ALA A 142 -9.05 -9.81 -14.90
CA ALA A 142 -9.75 -9.71 -13.62
C ALA A 142 -10.81 -10.79 -13.45
N LEU A 143 -11.62 -11.06 -14.49
CA LEU A 143 -12.60 -12.15 -14.49
C LEU A 143 -11.93 -13.51 -14.38
N HIS A 144 -10.84 -13.75 -15.11
CA HIS A 144 -10.04 -14.98 -15.00
C HIS A 144 -9.53 -15.21 -13.57
N PHE A 145 -9.10 -14.15 -12.88
CA PHE A 145 -8.72 -14.24 -11.47
C PHE A 145 -9.91 -14.58 -10.57
N ILE A 146 -11.05 -13.92 -10.74
CA ILE A 146 -12.25 -14.17 -9.94
C ILE A 146 -12.68 -15.64 -10.09
N GLU A 147 -12.88 -16.10 -11.32
CA GLU A 147 -13.31 -17.48 -11.61
C GLU A 147 -12.28 -18.51 -11.11
N GLY A 148 -11.00 -18.26 -11.36
CA GLY A 148 -9.93 -19.15 -10.95
C GLY A 148 -9.74 -19.21 -9.44
N LEU A 149 -9.97 -18.13 -8.71
CA LEU A 149 -9.92 -18.08 -7.25
C LEU A 149 -11.11 -18.78 -6.61
N VAL A 150 -12.31 -18.55 -7.13
CA VAL A 150 -13.52 -19.28 -6.68
C VAL A 150 -13.35 -20.80 -6.87
N ALA A 151 -12.80 -21.24 -8.00
CA ALA A 151 -12.49 -22.65 -8.24
C ALA A 151 -11.40 -23.23 -7.29
N ARG A 152 -10.71 -22.38 -6.53
CA ARG A 152 -9.69 -22.72 -5.51
C ARG A 152 -10.15 -22.43 -4.08
N ASP A 153 -11.44 -22.39 -3.86
CA ASP A 153 -12.07 -22.12 -2.54
C ASP A 153 -11.68 -20.76 -1.94
N PHE A 154 -11.46 -19.76 -2.79
CA PHE A 154 -11.30 -18.38 -2.35
C PHE A 154 -12.59 -17.58 -2.55
N ASP A 155 -13.15 -17.08 -1.43
CA ASP A 155 -14.29 -16.17 -1.48
C ASP A 155 -13.79 -14.78 -1.83
N VAL A 156 -14.03 -14.33 -3.06
CA VAL A 156 -13.71 -12.99 -3.55
C VAL A 156 -14.98 -12.24 -3.92
N CYS A 157 -15.04 -10.96 -3.53
CA CYS A 157 -16.09 -10.07 -4.00
C CYS A 157 -15.76 -9.61 -5.42
N ALA A 158 -16.69 -9.82 -6.35
CA ALA A 158 -16.58 -9.35 -7.73
C ALA A 158 -17.20 -7.95 -7.84
N VAL A 159 -16.40 -6.94 -8.21
CA VAL A 159 -16.81 -5.53 -8.31
C VAL A 159 -16.86 -5.12 -9.78
N GLY A 160 -18.07 -5.04 -10.34
CA GLY A 160 -18.28 -4.76 -11.77
C GLY A 160 -18.35 -3.27 -12.14
N GLY A 161 -18.43 -2.39 -11.14
CA GLY A 161 -18.54 -0.95 -11.36
C GLY A 161 -18.58 -0.18 -10.05
N LEU A 162 -18.45 1.13 -10.14
CA LEU A 162 -18.59 2.08 -9.03
C LEU A 162 -19.87 2.90 -9.23
N THR A 163 -20.44 3.39 -8.14
CA THR A 163 -21.54 4.38 -8.24
C THR A 163 -21.01 5.72 -8.76
N ALA A 164 -21.93 6.64 -9.11
CA ALA A 164 -21.55 7.95 -9.62
C ALA A 164 -20.74 8.78 -8.60
N GLU A 165 -20.95 8.54 -7.31
CA GLU A 165 -20.26 9.23 -6.21
C GLU A 165 -18.92 8.61 -5.87
N GLN A 166 -18.72 7.31 -6.20
CA GLN A 166 -17.50 6.58 -5.89
C GLN A 166 -16.42 6.84 -6.95
N HIS A 167 -15.19 6.82 -6.52
CA HIS A 167 -13.99 6.80 -7.36
C HIS A 167 -12.95 5.86 -6.73
N GLU A 168 -11.88 5.57 -7.44
CA GLU A 168 -10.82 4.69 -6.92
C GLU A 168 -10.26 5.20 -5.59
N GLY A 169 -9.93 4.26 -4.71
CA GLY A 169 -9.33 4.56 -3.41
C GLY A 169 -7.88 5.05 -3.53
N HIS A 170 -7.35 5.55 -2.41
CA HIS A 170 -6.02 6.16 -2.33
C HIS A 170 -4.89 5.24 -2.82
N ALA A 171 -4.99 3.94 -2.55
CA ALA A 171 -3.96 2.97 -2.94
C ALA A 171 -3.81 2.86 -4.47
N TYR A 172 -4.89 3.05 -5.23
CA TYR A 172 -4.89 2.98 -6.70
C TYR A 172 -4.60 4.33 -7.32
N SER A 173 -5.26 5.38 -6.84
CA SER A 173 -5.09 6.74 -7.34
C SER A 173 -3.64 7.23 -7.19
N TYR A 174 -2.97 6.89 -6.10
CA TYR A 174 -1.55 7.18 -5.93
C TYR A 174 -0.69 6.52 -7.02
N ILE A 175 -0.95 5.26 -7.36
CA ILE A 175 -0.22 4.55 -8.42
C ILE A 175 -0.47 5.21 -9.79
N HIS A 176 -1.74 5.51 -10.12
CA HIS A 176 -2.07 6.19 -11.36
C HIS A 176 -1.40 7.56 -11.47
N ARG A 177 -1.49 8.37 -10.42
CA ARG A 177 -0.97 9.73 -10.41
C ARG A 177 0.55 9.82 -10.34
N THR A 178 1.22 8.87 -9.68
CA THR A 178 2.66 8.92 -9.44
C THR A 178 3.46 8.10 -10.44
N TYR A 179 3.01 6.88 -10.73
CA TYR A 179 3.79 5.93 -11.52
C TYR A 179 3.28 5.73 -12.94
N LEU A 180 1.98 5.95 -13.17
CA LEU A 180 1.35 5.72 -14.49
C LEU A 180 0.92 7.02 -15.17
N GLU A 181 1.32 8.16 -14.66
CA GLU A 181 0.96 9.47 -15.24
C GLU A 181 1.24 9.52 -16.75
N GLY A 182 0.20 9.88 -17.52
CA GLY A 182 0.27 9.94 -18.98
C GLY A 182 0.32 8.58 -19.70
N ARG A 183 0.21 7.46 -18.98
CA ARG A 183 0.20 6.10 -19.55
C ARG A 183 -1.21 5.50 -19.49
N HIS A 184 -1.61 4.86 -20.58
CA HIS A 184 -2.86 4.09 -20.67
C HIS A 184 -2.63 2.60 -20.40
N LEU A 185 -1.77 2.27 -19.42
CA LEU A 185 -1.53 0.88 -19.01
C LEU A 185 -2.76 0.34 -18.30
N PRO A 186 -3.39 -0.75 -18.81
CA PRO A 186 -4.50 -1.37 -18.10
C PRO A 186 -4.09 -1.89 -16.73
N VAL A 187 -4.98 -1.72 -15.73
CA VAL A 187 -4.75 -2.22 -14.37
C VAL A 187 -5.73 -3.33 -13.99
N VAL A 188 -5.40 -4.11 -12.97
CA VAL A 188 -6.33 -4.97 -12.25
C VAL A 188 -6.28 -4.58 -10.77
N PRO A 189 -7.27 -3.83 -10.26
CA PRO A 189 -7.34 -3.46 -8.84
C PRO A 189 -7.73 -4.68 -7.99
N LEU A 190 -6.86 -5.04 -7.04
CA LEU A 190 -7.11 -6.03 -5.99
C LEU A 190 -7.27 -5.28 -4.66
N LEU A 191 -8.44 -5.40 -4.07
CA LEU A 191 -8.77 -4.75 -2.80
C LEU A 191 -8.65 -5.77 -1.66
N LEU A 192 -7.84 -5.45 -0.67
CA LEU A 192 -7.67 -6.25 0.53
C LEU A 192 -8.22 -5.48 1.73
N ASN A 193 -9.12 -6.08 2.50
CA ASN A 193 -9.41 -5.55 3.82
C ASN A 193 -8.23 -5.83 4.74
N THR A 194 -7.32 -4.90 4.82
CA THR A 194 -6.18 -4.99 5.73
C THR A 194 -6.49 -4.33 7.06
N TYR A 195 -7.36 -3.33 7.07
CA TYR A 195 -7.50 -2.33 8.12
C TYR A 195 -8.63 -2.61 9.11
N TYR A 196 -9.80 -3.09 8.64
CA TYR A 196 -11.02 -3.14 9.44
C TYR A 196 -11.38 -4.56 9.90
N PRO A 197 -11.33 -4.81 11.24
CA PRO A 197 -11.85 -6.07 11.78
C PRO A 197 -13.39 -6.15 11.58
N PRO A 198 -14.01 -7.35 11.65
CA PRO A 198 -13.42 -8.62 12.10
C PRO A 198 -12.85 -9.50 10.97
N ASN A 199 -13.00 -9.14 9.70
CA ASN A 199 -12.67 -10.01 8.57
C ASN A 199 -11.41 -9.59 7.79
N GLN A 200 -10.42 -9.00 8.47
CA GLN A 200 -9.11 -8.73 7.91
C GLN A 200 -8.46 -10.01 7.38
N VAL A 201 -7.83 -9.91 6.21
CA VAL A 201 -7.13 -11.06 5.61
C VAL A 201 -5.92 -11.44 6.46
N THR A 202 -5.80 -12.72 6.84
CA THR A 202 -4.64 -13.18 7.62
C THR A 202 -3.37 -13.23 6.76
N PRO A 203 -2.16 -13.10 7.36
CA PRO A 203 -0.89 -13.23 6.63
C PRO A 203 -0.77 -14.54 5.84
N GLN A 204 -1.22 -15.66 6.45
CA GLN A 204 -1.25 -16.96 5.76
C GLN A 204 -2.16 -16.94 4.53
N ARG A 205 -3.34 -16.31 4.64
CA ARG A 205 -4.28 -16.19 3.52
C ARG A 205 -3.72 -15.29 2.41
N CYS A 206 -2.95 -14.25 2.77
CA CYS A 206 -2.25 -13.41 1.81
C CYS A 206 -1.19 -14.21 1.00
N VAL A 207 -0.43 -15.08 1.65
CA VAL A 207 0.51 -15.98 0.95
C VAL A 207 -0.21 -16.92 -0.01
N GLN A 208 -1.31 -17.53 0.43
CA GLN A 208 -2.12 -18.42 -0.43
C GLN A 208 -2.68 -17.65 -1.64
N PHE A 209 -3.23 -16.47 -1.38
CA PHE A 209 -3.78 -15.61 -2.43
C PHE A 209 -2.73 -15.24 -3.48
N GLY A 210 -1.54 -14.77 -3.06
CA GLY A 210 -0.44 -14.45 -3.97
C GLY A 210 0.04 -15.66 -4.79
N ARG A 211 0.14 -16.86 -4.20
CA ARG A 211 0.46 -18.08 -4.92
C ARG A 211 -0.57 -18.40 -6.01
N HIS A 212 -1.85 -18.29 -5.70
CA HIS A 212 -2.90 -18.53 -6.68
C HIS A 212 -2.93 -17.47 -7.78
N LEU A 213 -2.66 -16.21 -7.45
CA LEU A 213 -2.50 -15.17 -8.48
C LEU A 213 -1.37 -15.53 -9.46
N ARG A 214 -0.21 -15.98 -8.98
CA ARG A 214 0.89 -16.42 -9.83
C ARG A 214 0.48 -17.56 -10.78
N GLU A 215 -0.19 -18.59 -10.25
CA GLU A 215 -0.69 -19.72 -11.06
C GLU A 215 -1.69 -19.26 -12.10
N LEU A 216 -2.58 -18.34 -11.74
CA LEU A 216 -3.60 -17.80 -12.65
C LEU A 216 -2.99 -16.88 -13.72
N ILE A 217 -1.97 -16.11 -13.40
CA ILE A 217 -1.20 -15.34 -14.39
C ILE A 217 -0.58 -16.31 -15.40
N ALA A 218 0.10 -17.38 -14.91
CA ALA A 218 0.76 -18.36 -15.76
C ALA A 218 -0.22 -19.17 -16.63
N SER A 219 -1.48 -19.31 -16.21
CA SER A 219 -2.52 -20.05 -16.96
C SER A 219 -3.40 -19.16 -17.83
N TYR A 220 -3.19 -17.84 -17.84
CA TYR A 220 -3.96 -16.96 -18.70
C TYR A 220 -3.62 -17.21 -20.17
N PRO A 221 -4.64 -17.29 -21.07
CA PRO A 221 -4.42 -17.75 -22.44
C PRO A 221 -3.64 -16.77 -23.34
N GLU A 222 -3.53 -15.51 -22.94
CA GLU A 222 -2.76 -14.50 -23.67
C GLU A 222 -1.35 -14.36 -23.06
N ASP A 223 -0.33 -14.19 -23.90
CA ASP A 223 1.06 -13.96 -23.47
C ASP A 223 1.24 -12.49 -23.07
N LEU A 224 0.95 -12.20 -21.80
CA LEU A 224 1.04 -10.85 -21.21
C LEU A 224 2.23 -10.72 -20.30
N ARG A 225 2.91 -9.57 -20.40
CA ARG A 225 3.87 -9.12 -19.37
C ARG A 225 3.11 -8.45 -18.23
N VAL A 226 2.89 -9.23 -17.18
CA VAL A 226 2.11 -8.82 -16.02
C VAL A 226 3.03 -8.27 -14.92
N GLY A 227 2.80 -7.02 -14.51
CA GLY A 227 3.38 -6.47 -13.29
C GLY A 227 2.44 -6.66 -12.11
N ILE A 228 3.01 -6.74 -10.90
CA ILE A 228 2.26 -6.63 -9.64
C ILE A 228 2.92 -5.60 -8.74
N ILE A 229 2.14 -4.70 -8.17
CA ILE A 229 2.59 -3.71 -7.19
C ILE A 229 1.75 -3.80 -5.92
N ALA A 230 2.41 -3.82 -4.76
CA ALA A 230 1.78 -3.58 -3.46
C ALA A 230 1.81 -2.07 -3.18
N SER A 231 0.64 -1.47 -3.05
CA SER A 231 0.49 -0.07 -2.70
C SER A 231 0.31 0.06 -1.20
N GLY A 232 1.38 0.45 -0.50
CA GLY A 232 1.40 0.60 0.95
C GLY A 232 2.81 0.52 1.51
N GLY A 233 3.00 1.03 2.74
CA GLY A 233 4.27 0.96 3.46
C GLY A 233 4.42 -0.30 4.31
N LEU A 234 5.44 -0.30 5.18
CA LEU A 234 5.61 -1.31 6.21
C LEU A 234 4.97 -0.85 7.52
N SER A 235 5.70 -0.72 8.63
CA SER A 235 5.09 -0.28 9.89
C SER A 235 4.55 1.16 9.83
N HIS A 236 3.36 1.40 10.43
CA HIS A 236 2.67 2.67 10.62
C HIS A 236 1.93 2.60 11.99
N PHE A 237 1.59 3.58 12.58
CA PHE A 237 1.97 4.96 12.75
C PHE A 237 3.15 5.05 13.74
N VAL A 238 3.56 3.92 14.29
CA VAL A 238 4.76 3.72 15.08
C VAL A 238 5.73 2.92 14.22
N VAL A 239 6.94 3.43 14.03
CA VAL A 239 7.96 2.71 13.26
C VAL A 239 8.47 1.53 14.09
N ASP A 240 8.27 0.34 13.58
CA ASP A 240 8.75 -0.91 14.17
C ASP A 240 9.84 -1.54 13.28
N GLU A 241 11.08 -1.07 13.45
CA GLU A 241 12.19 -1.57 12.63
C GLU A 241 12.42 -3.09 12.77
N GLU A 242 12.07 -3.70 13.90
CA GLU A 242 12.18 -5.14 14.07
C GLU A 242 11.23 -5.89 13.14
N LEU A 243 9.95 -5.46 13.11
CA LEU A 243 8.94 -5.99 12.19
C LEU A 243 9.37 -5.77 10.74
N ASP A 244 9.74 -4.53 10.40
CA ASP A 244 10.11 -4.14 9.06
C ASP A 244 11.32 -4.93 8.52
N LEU A 245 12.38 -5.04 9.31
CA LEU A 245 13.59 -5.80 8.94
C LEU A 245 13.32 -7.30 8.88
N GLY A 246 12.40 -7.81 9.71
CA GLY A 246 11.92 -9.19 9.62
C GLY A 246 11.23 -9.47 8.28
N VAL A 247 10.30 -8.58 7.88
CA VAL A 247 9.65 -8.64 6.57
C VAL A 247 10.68 -8.53 5.45
N ILE A 248 11.55 -7.53 5.47
CA ILE A 248 12.60 -7.32 4.45
C ILE A 248 13.51 -8.55 4.31
N THR A 249 13.91 -9.15 5.44
CA THR A 249 14.73 -10.37 5.42
C THR A 249 13.98 -11.53 4.75
N ALA A 250 12.70 -11.69 5.08
CA ALA A 250 11.86 -12.70 4.46
C ALA A 250 11.68 -12.48 2.94
N LEU A 251 11.53 -11.22 2.50
CA LEU A 251 11.49 -10.87 1.08
C LEU A 251 12.81 -11.25 0.37
N LYS A 252 13.95 -10.89 0.95
CA LYS A 252 15.28 -11.18 0.39
C LYS A 252 15.56 -12.69 0.29
N THR A 253 15.08 -13.47 1.26
CA THR A 253 15.32 -14.91 1.33
C THR A 253 14.17 -15.76 0.78
N LYS A 254 13.16 -15.14 0.20
CA LYS A 254 11.92 -15.78 -0.28
C LYS A 254 11.24 -16.65 0.80
N ASN A 255 11.37 -16.26 2.08
CA ASN A 255 10.82 -17.01 3.21
C ASN A 255 9.32 -16.68 3.42
N LEU A 256 8.48 -17.26 2.57
CA LEU A 256 7.03 -17.10 2.67
C LEU A 256 6.44 -17.67 3.97
N ASP A 257 7.09 -18.67 4.56
CA ASP A 257 6.65 -19.26 5.84
C ASP A 257 6.81 -18.28 7.00
N HIS A 258 7.84 -17.44 6.99
CA HIS A 258 7.98 -16.36 7.96
C HIS A 258 6.86 -15.33 7.77
N LEU A 259 6.62 -14.91 6.53
CA LEU A 259 5.55 -13.96 6.21
C LEU A 259 4.17 -14.50 6.59
N ALA A 260 3.89 -15.79 6.35
CA ALA A 260 2.62 -16.42 6.70
C ALA A 260 2.35 -16.46 8.22
N ARG A 261 3.43 -16.47 9.03
CA ARG A 261 3.37 -16.56 10.50
C ARG A 261 3.51 -15.22 11.22
N LEU A 262 3.52 -14.09 10.50
CA LEU A 262 3.50 -12.78 11.14
C LEU A 262 2.29 -12.67 12.07
N ASP A 263 2.50 -12.13 13.28
CA ASP A 263 1.43 -11.95 14.25
C ASP A 263 0.43 -10.89 13.74
N PRO A 264 -0.84 -11.27 13.51
CA PRO A 264 -1.85 -10.30 13.05
C PRO A 264 -2.05 -9.13 14.01
N LYS A 265 -1.72 -9.26 15.29
CA LYS A 265 -1.79 -8.18 16.27
C LYS A 265 -0.80 -7.05 15.97
N ARG A 266 0.36 -7.37 15.41
CA ARG A 266 1.34 -6.37 14.99
C ARG A 266 0.97 -5.67 13.66
N LEU A 267 0.03 -6.24 12.93
CA LEU A 267 -0.46 -5.71 11.65
C LEU A 267 -1.78 -4.94 11.84
N GLN A 268 -1.75 -3.93 12.73
CA GLN A 268 -2.89 -3.07 13.03
C GLN A 268 -2.70 -1.67 12.42
N ALA A 269 -3.79 -0.93 12.28
CA ALA A 269 -3.80 0.39 11.64
C ALA A 269 -3.02 0.35 10.30
N GLY A 270 -2.20 1.34 10.01
CA GLY A 270 -1.44 1.41 8.78
C GLY A 270 -0.42 0.27 8.59
N SER A 271 0.14 -0.34 9.68
CA SER A 271 1.01 -1.51 9.55
C SER A 271 0.30 -2.72 8.91
N SER A 272 -1.01 -2.67 8.79
CA SER A 272 -1.82 -3.67 8.13
C SER A 272 -1.53 -3.79 6.62
N GLU A 273 -0.99 -2.73 6.00
CA GLU A 273 -0.60 -2.68 4.58
C GLU A 273 0.51 -3.68 4.23
N ILE A 274 1.27 -4.18 5.22
CA ILE A 274 2.24 -5.28 5.04
C ILE A 274 1.58 -6.50 4.37
N ARG A 275 0.27 -6.69 4.52
CA ARG A 275 -0.48 -7.77 3.83
C ARG A 275 -0.40 -7.67 2.31
N GLY A 276 -0.39 -6.46 1.75
CA GLY A 276 -0.15 -6.23 0.32
C GLY A 276 1.23 -6.71 -0.11
N TRP A 277 2.26 -6.42 0.70
CA TRP A 277 3.63 -6.91 0.46
C TRP A 277 3.72 -8.42 0.47
N ILE A 278 2.99 -9.09 1.38
CA ILE A 278 2.93 -10.57 1.43
C ILE A 278 2.31 -11.14 0.15
N VAL A 279 1.23 -10.53 -0.34
CA VAL A 279 0.59 -10.95 -1.60
C VAL A 279 1.55 -10.80 -2.78
N ALA A 280 2.18 -9.62 -2.92
CA ALA A 280 3.12 -9.37 -4.00
C ALA A 280 4.35 -10.31 -3.95
N ALA A 281 4.93 -10.53 -2.77
CA ALA A 281 6.06 -11.44 -2.59
C ALA A 281 5.71 -12.89 -2.95
N ALA A 282 4.51 -13.35 -2.57
CA ALA A 282 4.05 -14.70 -2.89
C ALA A 282 3.76 -14.87 -4.39
N ALA A 283 3.24 -13.82 -5.04
CA ALA A 283 3.04 -13.81 -6.49
C ALA A 283 4.37 -13.74 -7.27
N ALA A 284 5.38 -13.07 -6.71
CA ALA A 284 6.70 -12.87 -7.33
C ALA A 284 7.75 -13.94 -6.92
N THR A 285 7.35 -15.08 -6.35
CA THR A 285 8.28 -16.08 -5.78
C THR A 285 9.32 -16.58 -6.79
N ASP A 286 9.00 -16.64 -8.08
CA ASP A 286 9.92 -17.10 -9.12
C ASP A 286 10.91 -16.01 -9.57
N LEU A 287 10.69 -14.77 -9.18
CA LEU A 287 11.52 -13.63 -9.50
C LEU A 287 12.55 -13.37 -8.40
N ASP A 288 13.65 -12.73 -8.75
CA ASP A 288 14.70 -12.36 -7.80
C ASP A 288 14.56 -10.89 -7.39
N LEU A 289 14.77 -10.61 -6.10
CA LEU A 289 14.79 -9.25 -5.58
C LEU A 289 16.05 -8.52 -6.11
N GLN A 290 15.86 -7.56 -7.01
CA GLN A 290 16.93 -6.82 -7.66
C GLN A 290 17.30 -5.53 -6.93
N TRP A 291 16.32 -4.90 -6.30
CA TRP A 291 16.49 -3.64 -5.60
C TRP A 291 15.54 -3.54 -4.42
N LEU A 292 16.03 -2.98 -3.32
CA LEU A 292 15.23 -2.65 -2.14
C LEU A 292 15.85 -1.45 -1.44
N GLU A 293 15.03 -0.44 -1.17
CA GLU A 293 15.35 0.70 -0.32
C GLU A 293 14.41 0.69 0.89
N TYR A 294 14.96 0.89 2.08
CA TYR A 294 14.20 1.01 3.34
C TYR A 294 14.60 2.27 4.08
N ILE A 295 13.60 3.04 4.49
CA ILE A 295 13.77 4.33 5.16
C ILE A 295 12.81 4.37 6.36
N PRO A 296 13.31 4.21 7.61
CA PRO A 296 12.50 4.45 8.79
C PRO A 296 12.26 5.97 8.93
N ALA A 297 11.13 6.43 8.37
CA ALA A 297 10.77 7.84 8.33
C ALA A 297 10.09 8.24 9.65
N TYR A 298 10.92 8.45 10.68
CA TYR A 298 10.48 8.94 11.98
C TYR A 298 10.00 10.39 11.91
N ARG A 299 8.95 10.71 12.67
CA ARG A 299 8.34 12.05 12.73
C ARG A 299 8.46 12.71 14.09
N THR A 300 8.41 11.93 15.18
CA THR A 300 8.46 12.47 16.55
C THR A 300 9.38 11.66 17.45
N PRO A 301 9.80 12.21 18.61
CA PRO A 301 10.58 11.45 19.59
C PRO A 301 9.87 10.23 20.18
N ALA A 302 8.55 10.12 20.06
CA ALA A 302 7.77 8.91 20.39
C ALA A 302 7.96 7.79 19.36
N LEU A 303 8.84 7.97 18.35
CA LEU A 303 9.11 7.08 17.25
C LEU A 303 7.90 6.83 16.35
N THR A 304 6.96 7.79 16.33
CA THR A 304 5.89 7.77 15.32
C THR A 304 6.47 8.03 13.94
N GLY A 305 5.82 7.50 12.91
CA GLY A 305 6.30 7.60 11.54
C GLY A 305 5.83 6.46 10.66
N ILE A 306 6.56 6.22 9.60
CA ILE A 306 6.29 5.13 8.65
C ILE A 306 7.61 4.43 8.27
N GLY A 307 7.62 3.11 8.29
CA GLY A 307 8.63 2.30 7.63
C GLY A 307 8.41 2.35 6.11
N MET A 308 9.04 3.31 5.43
CA MET A 308 8.99 3.41 3.97
C MET A 308 9.84 2.32 3.36
N ALA A 309 9.27 1.56 2.43
CA ALA A 309 10.03 0.57 1.68
C ALA A 309 9.64 0.61 0.19
N PHE A 310 10.62 0.37 -0.64
CA PHE A 310 10.49 0.27 -2.09
C PHE A 310 11.29 -0.93 -2.55
N ALA A 311 10.73 -1.73 -3.43
CA ALA A 311 11.40 -2.95 -3.89
C ALA A 311 11.02 -3.29 -5.33
N ARG A 312 11.91 -3.99 -6.02
CA ARG A 312 11.67 -4.53 -7.35
C ARG A 312 12.17 -5.97 -7.43
N TRP A 313 11.34 -6.82 -8.02
CA TRP A 313 11.67 -8.18 -8.45
C TRP A 313 11.65 -8.27 -9.98
N SER A 314 12.53 -9.07 -10.54
CA SER A 314 12.53 -9.38 -11.97
C SER A 314 13.25 -10.70 -12.26
#